data_09fafffd1f68bfe9897550ed046b7111
#
_entry.id   09fafffd1f68bfe9897550ed046b7111
#
_cell.length_a   1.000
_cell.length_b   1.000
_cell.length_c   1.000
_cell.angle_alpha   90.00
_cell.angle_beta   90.00
_cell.angle_gamma   90.00
#
_symmetry.space_group_name_H-M   'P 1'
#
loop_
_entity.id
_entity.type
_entity.pdbx_description
1 polymer ?
#
loop_
_entity_poly.entity_id
_entity_poly.type
_entity_poly.pdbx_seq_one_letter_code
_entity_poly.pdbx_strand_id
1 'polypeptide(L)'
;YIPNILSKKDKKNDEKELKKSRKLYKKGKYYSRKKMKSFKSKVSPHIIKARKMYKIEKIRPTRKLAKATKCKLKGLKKIFRKGQGAYFSSGSRPNQTGHSWGYARLASGITGGKASAVDYKILLENCHKNSKALKLSKKAYVKYKKGRTRVKQVQIGGKWSKKYKKSINCKKPKGFSQKQYCKYSRKKKKKKKRKSNRFN
;
A
#
# COMPACT_ATOMS: atom_id res chain seq x y z
N TYR A 1 3.02 -14.63 -10.23
CA TYR A 1 3.80 -15.66 -9.48
C TYR A 1 2.97 -16.94 -9.39
N ILE A 2 3.49 -18.03 -9.87
CA ILE A 2 2.92 -19.37 -9.76
C ILE A 2 3.92 -20.19 -8.93
N PRO A 3 3.49 -20.82 -7.83
CA PRO A 3 4.40 -21.57 -6.97
C PRO A 3 5.03 -22.78 -7.68
N ASN A 4 6.32 -23.00 -7.47
CA ASN A 4 7.04 -24.12 -8.08
C ASN A 4 6.58 -25.49 -7.58
N ILE A 5 5.99 -25.54 -6.39
CA ILE A 5 5.50 -26.79 -5.75
C ILE A 5 4.20 -27.34 -6.39
N LEU A 6 3.57 -26.60 -7.31
CA LEU A 6 2.40 -27.07 -8.03
C LEU A 6 2.80 -28.15 -9.07
N SER A 7 1.95 -29.16 -9.26
CA SER A 7 2.08 -30.09 -10.38
C SER A 7 2.00 -29.36 -11.72
N LYS A 8 2.56 -29.94 -12.79
CA LYS A 8 2.50 -29.34 -14.16
C LYS A 8 1.05 -29.02 -14.57
N LYS A 9 0.09 -29.89 -14.26
CA LYS A 9 -1.35 -29.71 -14.53
C LYS A 9 -1.90 -28.51 -13.75
N ASP A 10 -1.62 -28.44 -12.43
CA ASP A 10 -2.13 -27.36 -11.58
C ASP A 10 -1.49 -26.01 -11.90
N LYS A 11 -0.22 -25.96 -12.36
CA LYS A 11 0.41 -24.73 -12.86
C LYS A 11 -0.36 -24.13 -14.03
N LYS A 12 -0.70 -24.97 -15.05
CA LYS A 12 -1.49 -24.53 -16.19
C LYS A 12 -2.91 -24.08 -15.79
N ASN A 13 -3.53 -24.80 -14.86
CA ASN A 13 -4.85 -24.45 -14.34
C ASN A 13 -4.82 -23.14 -13.54
N ASP A 14 -3.87 -22.97 -12.64
CA ASP A 14 -3.74 -21.74 -11.83
C ASP A 14 -3.50 -20.51 -12.73
N GLU A 15 -2.69 -20.65 -13.79
CA GLU A 15 -2.48 -19.57 -14.75
C GLU A 15 -3.77 -19.17 -15.49
N LYS A 16 -4.56 -20.14 -15.94
CA LYS A 16 -5.86 -19.90 -16.57
C LYS A 16 -6.83 -19.20 -15.61
N GLU A 17 -6.90 -19.68 -14.38
CA GLU A 17 -7.73 -19.11 -13.31
C GLU A 17 -7.33 -17.67 -12.97
N LEU A 18 -6.01 -17.38 -12.90
CA LEU A 18 -5.48 -16.04 -12.68
C LEU A 18 -5.83 -15.09 -13.83
N LYS A 19 -5.65 -15.52 -15.09
CA LYS A 19 -6.02 -14.72 -16.27
C LYS A 19 -7.53 -14.44 -16.28
N LYS A 20 -8.37 -15.44 -16.00
CA LYS A 20 -9.83 -15.31 -15.90
C LYS A 20 -10.25 -14.34 -14.81
N SER A 21 -9.72 -14.51 -13.60
CA SER A 21 -10.02 -13.64 -12.46
C SER A 21 -9.70 -12.16 -12.76
N ARG A 22 -8.53 -11.89 -13.34
CA ARG A 22 -8.09 -10.53 -13.71
C ARG A 22 -8.95 -9.92 -14.82
N LYS A 23 -9.31 -10.72 -15.85
CA LYS A 23 -10.18 -10.26 -16.95
C LYS A 23 -11.56 -9.88 -16.42
N LEU A 24 -12.14 -10.70 -15.54
CA LEU A 24 -13.45 -10.44 -14.94
C LEU A 24 -13.42 -9.24 -13.99
N TYR A 25 -12.37 -9.10 -13.17
CA TYR A 25 -12.21 -7.95 -12.28
C TYR A 25 -12.15 -6.61 -13.03
N LYS A 26 -11.49 -6.56 -14.20
CA LYS A 26 -11.48 -5.36 -15.06
C LYS A 26 -12.89 -4.99 -15.57
N LYS A 27 -13.79 -5.95 -15.65
CA LYS A 27 -15.22 -5.78 -16.01
C LYS A 27 -16.13 -5.57 -14.78
N GLY A 28 -15.57 -5.32 -13.59
CA GLY A 28 -16.32 -5.16 -12.35
C GLY A 28 -16.88 -6.45 -11.74
N LYS A 29 -16.56 -7.62 -12.30
CA LYS A 29 -17.06 -8.92 -11.84
C LYS A 29 -16.04 -9.62 -10.95
N TYR A 30 -16.49 -10.14 -9.80
CA TYR A 30 -15.65 -10.87 -8.85
C TYR A 30 -15.70 -12.36 -9.12
N TYR A 31 -14.55 -13.00 -9.27
CA TYR A 31 -14.44 -14.42 -9.57
C TYR A 31 -13.57 -15.13 -8.54
N SER A 32 -14.16 -16.11 -7.84
CA SER A 32 -13.42 -16.98 -6.92
C SER A 32 -12.77 -18.13 -7.70
N ARG A 33 -11.44 -18.17 -7.65
CA ARG A 33 -10.63 -19.15 -8.39
C ARG A 33 -10.84 -20.56 -7.83
N LYS A 34 -10.78 -21.57 -8.72
CA LYS A 34 -10.83 -22.99 -8.35
C LYS A 34 -9.60 -23.37 -7.48
N LYS A 35 -9.80 -24.35 -6.60
CA LYS A 35 -8.71 -24.85 -5.75
C LYS A 35 -7.77 -25.75 -6.54
N MET A 36 -6.47 -25.64 -6.26
CA MET A 36 -5.42 -26.50 -6.80
C MET A 36 -5.16 -27.64 -5.81
N LYS A 37 -5.28 -28.90 -6.28
CA LYS A 37 -5.17 -30.09 -5.40
C LYS A 37 -3.77 -30.24 -4.83
N SER A 38 -2.72 -29.95 -5.61
CA SER A 38 -1.31 -30.07 -5.20
C SER A 38 -0.83 -28.96 -4.26
N PHE A 39 -1.69 -27.98 -3.87
CA PHE A 39 -1.30 -26.87 -3.01
C PHE A 39 -1.98 -26.89 -1.65
N LYS A 40 -1.19 -27.08 -0.59
CA LYS A 40 -1.69 -26.93 0.80
C LYS A 40 -1.51 -25.49 1.28
N SER A 41 -2.61 -24.85 1.66
CA SER A 41 -2.60 -23.48 2.20
C SER A 41 -2.15 -23.46 3.66
N LYS A 42 -1.27 -22.50 4.01
CA LYS A 42 -0.86 -22.24 5.38
C LYS A 42 -1.47 -20.91 5.87
N VAL A 43 -1.74 -20.80 7.16
CA VAL A 43 -2.18 -19.57 7.80
C VAL A 43 -1.10 -18.49 7.63
N SER A 44 -1.50 -17.26 7.31
CA SER A 44 -0.55 -16.17 7.14
C SER A 44 0.20 -15.87 8.45
N PRO A 45 1.54 -15.76 8.44
CA PRO A 45 2.33 -15.37 9.61
C PRO A 45 1.87 -14.02 10.21
N HIS A 46 1.34 -13.13 9.39
CA HIS A 46 0.79 -11.85 9.86
C HIS A 46 -0.46 -12.05 10.72
N ILE A 47 -1.31 -13.04 10.41
CA ILE A 47 -2.48 -13.36 11.22
C ILE A 47 -2.04 -13.92 12.57
N ILE A 48 -1.09 -14.84 12.59
CA ILE A 48 -0.51 -15.41 13.83
C ILE A 48 0.07 -14.29 14.70
N LYS A 49 0.89 -13.41 14.11
CA LYS A 49 1.47 -12.26 14.80
C LYS A 49 0.39 -11.31 15.35
N ALA A 50 -0.67 -11.03 14.59
CA ALA A 50 -1.75 -10.16 15.02
C ALA A 50 -2.56 -10.77 16.17
N ARG A 51 -2.86 -12.07 16.13
CA ARG A 51 -3.52 -12.81 17.22
C ARG A 51 -2.72 -12.67 18.53
N LYS A 52 -1.41 -12.94 18.47
CA LYS A 52 -0.53 -12.83 19.64
C LYS A 52 -0.45 -11.39 20.16
N MET A 53 -0.36 -10.39 19.26
CA MET A 53 -0.17 -8.98 19.63
C MET A 53 -1.41 -8.35 20.27
N TYR A 54 -2.60 -8.67 19.78
CA TYR A 54 -3.87 -8.06 20.18
C TYR A 54 -4.72 -8.99 21.06
N LYS A 55 -4.25 -10.21 21.34
CA LYS A 55 -4.97 -11.25 22.10
C LYS A 55 -6.37 -11.50 21.55
N ILE A 56 -6.50 -11.57 20.23
CA ILE A 56 -7.76 -11.79 19.51
C ILE A 56 -7.57 -12.95 18.54
N GLU A 57 -8.40 -13.99 18.68
CA GLU A 57 -8.33 -15.20 17.86
C GLU A 57 -8.67 -14.93 16.38
N LYS A 58 -9.78 -14.25 16.13
CA LYS A 58 -10.28 -14.00 14.76
C LYS A 58 -9.96 -12.56 14.33
N ILE A 59 -8.94 -12.39 13.48
CA ILE A 59 -8.54 -11.07 12.95
C ILE A 59 -9.48 -10.67 11.81
N ARG A 60 -10.59 -10.06 12.19
CA ARG A 60 -11.65 -9.52 11.30
C ARG A 60 -11.91 -8.05 11.64
N PRO A 61 -12.44 -7.23 10.71
CA PRO A 61 -12.78 -5.84 11.00
C PRO A 61 -14.07 -5.74 11.84
N THR A 62 -13.94 -6.05 13.13
CA THR A 62 -15.00 -6.04 14.14
C THR A 62 -14.81 -4.92 15.15
N ARG A 63 -15.84 -4.57 15.94
CA ARG A 63 -15.74 -3.62 17.04
C ARG A 63 -14.67 -4.06 18.08
N LYS A 64 -14.56 -5.38 18.36
CA LYS A 64 -13.54 -5.94 19.26
C LYS A 64 -12.12 -5.62 18.77
N LEU A 65 -11.81 -5.84 17.49
CA LEU A 65 -10.51 -5.50 16.92
C LEU A 65 -10.27 -3.97 16.87
N ALA A 66 -11.30 -3.18 16.56
CA ALA A 66 -11.22 -1.72 16.55
C ALA A 66 -10.83 -1.18 17.94
N LYS A 67 -11.46 -1.68 19.01
CA LYS A 67 -11.14 -1.33 20.41
C LYS A 67 -9.71 -1.73 20.78
N ALA A 68 -9.27 -2.96 20.47
CA ALA A 68 -7.93 -3.45 20.78
C ALA A 68 -6.82 -2.71 20.02
N THR A 69 -7.08 -2.31 18.78
CA THR A 69 -6.10 -1.55 17.97
C THR A 69 -6.16 -0.04 18.22
N LYS A 70 -7.17 0.45 18.94
CA LYS A 70 -7.50 1.89 19.08
C LYS A 70 -7.66 2.58 17.72
N CYS A 71 -8.33 1.89 16.77
CA CYS A 71 -8.60 2.39 15.42
C CYS A 71 -10.09 2.34 15.11
N LYS A 72 -10.60 3.29 14.35
CA LYS A 72 -11.99 3.32 13.91
C LYS A 72 -12.28 2.11 13.01
N LEU A 73 -13.44 1.47 13.21
CA LEU A 73 -13.88 0.32 12.43
C LEU A 73 -13.88 0.60 10.91
N LYS A 74 -14.25 1.83 10.52
CA LYS A 74 -14.22 2.30 9.12
C LYS A 74 -12.83 2.14 8.48
N GLY A 75 -11.75 2.48 9.20
CA GLY A 75 -10.37 2.33 8.72
C GLY A 75 -9.98 0.87 8.53
N LEU A 76 -10.31 -0.01 9.49
CA LEU A 76 -10.05 -1.45 9.39
C LEU A 76 -10.82 -2.09 8.22
N LYS A 77 -12.08 -1.71 8.01
CA LYS A 77 -12.87 -2.13 6.84
C LYS A 77 -12.27 -1.66 5.53
N LYS A 78 -11.73 -0.43 5.44
CA LYS A 78 -11.04 0.07 4.24
C LYS A 78 -9.81 -0.79 3.90
N ILE A 79 -8.95 -1.12 4.87
CA ILE A 79 -7.77 -1.96 4.65
C ILE A 79 -8.18 -3.37 4.20
N PHE A 80 -9.20 -3.95 4.84
CA PHE A 80 -9.73 -5.26 4.48
C PHE A 80 -10.24 -5.29 3.03
N ARG A 81 -11.07 -4.31 2.63
CA ARG A 81 -11.58 -4.19 1.24
C ARG A 81 -10.47 -4.02 0.21
N LYS A 82 -9.43 -3.22 0.51
CA LYS A 82 -8.23 -3.14 -0.33
C LYS A 82 -7.51 -4.48 -0.49
N GLY A 83 -7.53 -5.31 0.54
CA GLY A 83 -7.02 -6.68 0.47
C GLY A 83 -7.86 -7.57 -0.45
N GLN A 84 -9.19 -7.49 -0.35
CA GLN A 84 -10.09 -8.22 -1.25
C GLN A 84 -9.87 -7.80 -2.71
N GLY A 85 -9.83 -6.50 -3.01
CA GLY A 85 -9.54 -5.99 -4.34
C GLY A 85 -8.19 -6.45 -4.89
N ALA A 86 -7.16 -6.49 -4.03
CA ALA A 86 -5.85 -6.99 -4.43
C ALA A 86 -5.85 -8.49 -4.78
N TYR A 87 -6.69 -9.31 -4.15
CA TYR A 87 -6.87 -10.71 -4.53
C TYR A 87 -7.35 -10.86 -5.97
N PHE A 88 -8.39 -10.12 -6.35
CA PHE A 88 -8.98 -10.22 -7.68
C PHE A 88 -8.13 -9.59 -8.78
N SER A 89 -7.44 -8.49 -8.49
CA SER A 89 -6.63 -7.74 -9.47
C SER A 89 -5.26 -8.36 -9.72
N SER A 90 -4.58 -8.82 -8.67
CA SER A 90 -3.17 -9.21 -8.75
C SER A 90 -2.78 -10.37 -7.83
N GLY A 91 -3.67 -10.84 -6.97
CA GLY A 91 -3.39 -11.95 -6.07
C GLY A 91 -3.05 -13.22 -6.84
N SER A 92 -1.90 -13.82 -6.53
CA SER A 92 -1.37 -14.97 -7.28
C SER A 92 -1.28 -16.26 -6.46
N ARG A 93 -1.48 -16.19 -5.14
CA ARG A 93 -1.35 -17.38 -4.29
C ARG A 93 -2.55 -18.31 -4.49
N PRO A 94 -2.34 -19.61 -4.80
CA PRO A 94 -3.43 -20.58 -4.94
C PRO A 94 -4.20 -20.79 -3.63
N ASN A 95 -5.40 -21.34 -3.74
CA ASN A 95 -6.25 -21.76 -2.62
C ASN A 95 -6.51 -20.65 -1.60
N GLN A 96 -6.54 -19.39 -2.05
CA GLN A 96 -6.95 -18.24 -1.26
C GLN A 96 -8.29 -17.70 -1.75
N THR A 97 -8.94 -16.92 -0.91
CA THR A 97 -10.16 -16.17 -1.22
C THR A 97 -9.93 -14.69 -1.04
N GLY A 98 -10.83 -13.85 -1.59
CA GLY A 98 -10.79 -12.42 -1.32
C GLY A 98 -10.83 -12.10 0.18
N HIS A 99 -11.60 -12.87 0.96
CA HIS A 99 -11.68 -12.70 2.41
C HIS A 99 -10.38 -13.06 3.13
N SER A 100 -9.78 -14.23 2.83
CA SER A 100 -8.51 -14.63 3.45
C SER A 100 -7.39 -13.66 3.14
N TRP A 101 -7.36 -13.14 1.91
CA TRP A 101 -6.41 -12.11 1.49
C TRP A 101 -6.64 -10.77 2.21
N GLY A 102 -7.93 -10.39 2.36
CA GLY A 102 -8.33 -9.20 3.12
C GLY A 102 -7.89 -9.27 4.59
N TYR A 103 -8.09 -10.42 5.24
CA TYR A 103 -7.66 -10.63 6.64
C TYR A 103 -6.14 -10.61 6.78
N ALA A 104 -5.41 -11.24 5.86
CA ALA A 104 -3.94 -11.22 5.85
C ALA A 104 -3.40 -9.81 5.66
N ARG A 105 -4.01 -9.00 4.74
CA ARG A 105 -3.66 -7.59 4.57
C ARG A 105 -3.95 -6.77 5.81
N LEU A 106 -5.12 -6.95 6.42
CA LEU A 106 -5.50 -6.27 7.66
C LEU A 106 -4.50 -6.59 8.78
N ALA A 107 -4.20 -7.88 8.98
CA ALA A 107 -3.22 -8.33 9.96
C ALA A 107 -1.83 -7.71 9.71
N SER A 108 -1.34 -7.74 8.45
CA SER A 108 -0.08 -7.09 8.08
C SER A 108 -0.11 -5.58 8.31
N GLY A 109 -1.26 -4.93 8.06
CA GLY A 109 -1.46 -3.50 8.27
C GLY A 109 -1.32 -3.09 9.73
N ILE A 110 -1.91 -3.82 10.65
CA ILE A 110 -1.90 -3.48 12.09
C ILE A 110 -0.67 -3.99 12.86
N THR A 111 0.17 -4.84 12.25
CA THR A 111 1.37 -5.43 12.89
C THR A 111 2.71 -4.91 12.35
N GLY A 112 2.71 -3.84 11.55
CA GLY A 112 3.93 -3.25 11.01
C GLY A 112 4.54 -4.02 9.83
N GLY A 113 3.75 -4.84 9.12
CA GLY A 113 4.19 -5.51 7.89
C GLY A 113 4.21 -4.58 6.67
N LYS A 114 4.50 -5.12 5.48
CA LYS A 114 4.54 -4.32 4.23
C LYS A 114 3.22 -3.59 3.94
N ALA A 115 2.07 -4.20 4.24
CA ALA A 115 0.76 -3.54 4.07
C ALA A 115 0.60 -2.33 4.98
N SER A 116 1.24 -2.31 6.14
CA SER A 116 1.24 -1.18 7.07
C SER A 116 1.82 0.09 6.45
N ALA A 117 2.90 -0.04 5.68
CA ALA A 117 3.51 1.07 4.95
C ALA A 117 2.62 1.57 3.81
N VAL A 118 2.01 0.65 3.06
CA VAL A 118 1.13 0.97 1.93
C VAL A 118 -0.17 1.64 2.40
N ASP A 119 -0.71 1.20 3.52
CA ASP A 119 -1.98 1.67 4.08
C ASP A 119 -1.77 2.70 5.21
N TYR A 120 -0.56 3.27 5.34
CA TYR A 120 -0.20 4.23 6.38
C TYR A 120 -1.19 5.40 6.49
N LYS A 121 -1.57 6.00 5.36
CA LYS A 121 -2.54 7.10 5.32
C LYS A 121 -3.89 6.71 5.96
N ILE A 122 -4.38 5.49 5.68
CA ILE A 122 -5.63 5.00 6.28
C ILE A 122 -5.50 4.85 7.79
N LEU A 123 -4.37 4.33 8.27
CA LEU A 123 -4.12 4.17 9.71
C LEU A 123 -3.93 5.53 10.40
N LEU A 124 -3.27 6.48 9.75
CA LEU A 124 -3.09 7.84 10.26
C LEU A 124 -4.44 8.57 10.46
N GLU A 125 -5.35 8.46 9.49
CA GLU A 125 -6.66 9.11 9.54
C GLU A 125 -7.65 8.44 10.49
N ASN A 126 -7.46 7.13 10.77
CA ASN A 126 -8.47 6.33 11.46
C ASN A 126 -8.01 5.71 12.78
N CYS A 127 -6.76 5.89 13.20
CA CYS A 127 -6.29 5.36 14.48
C CYS A 127 -5.92 6.49 15.43
N HIS A 128 -6.11 6.24 16.73
CA HIS A 128 -5.70 7.18 17.78
C HIS A 128 -4.16 7.35 17.78
N LYS A 129 -3.66 8.53 18.16
CA LYS A 129 -2.21 8.84 18.22
C LYS A 129 -1.41 7.82 19.04
N ASN A 130 -1.99 7.29 20.12
CA ASN A 130 -1.38 6.30 20.98
C ASN A 130 -1.58 4.84 20.51
N SER A 131 -2.20 4.62 19.34
CA SER A 131 -2.42 3.29 18.77
C SER A 131 -1.08 2.59 18.48
N LYS A 132 -0.93 1.35 18.96
CA LYS A 132 0.22 0.48 18.63
C LYS A 132 0.29 0.21 17.12
N ALA A 133 -0.86 0.04 16.46
CA ALA A 133 -0.95 -0.15 15.01
C ALA A 133 -0.39 1.07 14.26
N LEU A 134 -0.72 2.30 14.67
CA LEU A 134 -0.23 3.52 14.04
C LEU A 134 1.28 3.70 14.27
N LYS A 135 1.77 3.47 15.50
CA LYS A 135 3.22 3.55 15.80
C LYS A 135 4.03 2.58 14.94
N LEU A 136 3.57 1.33 14.82
CA LEU A 136 4.20 0.32 13.96
C LEU A 136 4.11 0.67 12.47
N SER A 137 3.00 1.26 12.05
CA SER A 137 2.81 1.70 10.67
C SER A 137 3.76 2.83 10.30
N LYS A 138 3.99 3.80 11.19
CA LYS A 138 4.98 4.87 11.00
C LYS A 138 6.39 4.32 10.81
N LYS A 139 6.80 3.36 11.67
CA LYS A 139 8.10 2.66 11.53
C LYS A 139 8.20 1.89 10.21
N ALA A 140 7.15 1.15 9.84
CA ALA A 140 7.10 0.41 8.58
C ALA A 140 7.14 1.34 7.36
N TYR A 141 6.44 2.47 7.40
CA TYR A 141 6.44 3.47 6.33
C TYR A 141 7.84 4.02 6.07
N VAL A 142 8.58 4.37 7.13
CA VAL A 142 9.97 4.84 7.01
C VAL A 142 10.88 3.74 6.46
N LYS A 143 10.78 2.51 7.02
CA LYS A 143 11.59 1.35 6.61
C LYS A 143 11.40 1.01 5.13
N TYR A 144 10.18 0.92 4.66
CA TYR A 144 9.87 0.51 3.28
C TYR A 144 9.93 1.66 2.28
N LYS A 145 9.89 2.92 2.71
CA LYS A 145 10.12 4.07 1.84
C LYS A 145 11.61 4.25 1.50
N LYS A 146 12.51 3.92 2.44
CA LYS A 146 13.96 3.96 2.22
C LYS A 146 14.48 2.74 1.45
N GLY A 147 13.82 1.58 1.54
CA GLY A 147 14.18 0.37 0.80
C GLY A 147 13.38 0.28 -0.50
N ARG A 148 14.04 -0.05 -1.61
CA ARG A 148 13.59 -0.16 -3.03
C ARG A 148 12.33 -1.02 -3.30
N THR A 149 11.41 -1.17 -2.39
CA THR A 149 10.10 -1.74 -2.69
C THR A 149 9.28 -0.68 -3.39
N ARG A 150 8.75 -0.97 -4.58
CA ARG A 150 7.77 -0.19 -5.34
C ARG A 150 6.48 0.07 -4.52
N VAL A 151 6.60 0.78 -3.43
CA VAL A 151 5.51 1.59 -2.94
C VAL A 151 5.41 2.67 -3.99
N LYS A 152 4.37 2.65 -4.85
CA LYS A 152 4.05 3.83 -5.67
C LYS A 152 4.13 4.99 -4.70
N GLN A 153 5.13 5.84 -4.88
CA GLN A 153 5.20 7.09 -4.15
C GLN A 153 3.84 7.73 -4.41
N VAL A 154 3.03 7.87 -3.38
CA VAL A 154 2.03 8.93 -3.41
C VAL A 154 2.91 10.14 -3.64
N GLN A 155 2.85 10.69 -4.84
CA GLN A 155 3.52 11.92 -5.18
C GLN A 155 2.89 13.02 -4.33
N ILE A 156 3.33 13.11 -3.08
CA ILE A 156 3.30 14.37 -2.36
C ILE A 156 4.32 15.20 -3.14
N GLY A 157 3.84 16.01 -4.08
CA GLY A 157 4.54 16.85 -5.00
C GLY A 157 6.06 16.68 -4.96
N GLY A 158 6.61 15.78 -5.78
CA GLY A 158 8.00 15.37 -5.70
C GLY A 158 8.91 16.60 -5.76
N LYS A 159 9.63 16.87 -4.67
CA LYS A 159 10.68 17.91 -4.67
C LYS A 159 11.72 17.48 -5.69
N TRP A 160 11.68 18.06 -6.85
CA TRP A 160 12.73 17.88 -7.85
C TRP A 160 14.10 18.08 -7.24
N SER A 161 15.06 17.24 -7.60
CA SER A 161 16.44 17.36 -7.11
C SER A 161 17.00 18.75 -7.44
N LYS A 162 17.96 19.22 -6.67
CA LYS A 162 18.66 20.48 -6.94
C LYS A 162 19.29 20.48 -8.35
N LYS A 163 19.85 19.32 -8.77
CA LYS A 163 20.44 19.11 -10.11
C LYS A 163 19.39 19.29 -11.21
N TYR A 164 18.22 18.62 -11.09
CA TYR A 164 17.14 18.75 -12.06
C TYR A 164 16.56 20.17 -12.12
N LYS A 165 16.37 20.85 -10.96
CA LYS A 165 15.91 22.26 -10.95
C LYS A 165 16.86 23.23 -11.64
N LYS A 166 18.16 22.98 -11.61
CA LYS A 166 19.16 23.78 -12.32
C LYS A 166 19.11 23.53 -13.84
N SER A 167 18.80 22.30 -14.28
CA SER A 167 18.74 21.93 -15.70
C SER A 167 17.46 22.39 -16.42
N ILE A 168 16.45 22.93 -15.71
CA ILE A 168 15.20 23.36 -16.34
C ILE A 168 15.42 24.66 -17.14
N ASN A 169 15.21 24.56 -18.46
CA ASN A 169 15.19 25.74 -19.33
C ASN A 169 13.82 26.45 -19.18
N CYS A 170 13.82 27.58 -18.48
CA CYS A 170 12.61 28.37 -18.26
C CYS A 170 12.19 29.26 -19.42
N LYS A 171 13.00 29.36 -20.48
CA LYS A 171 12.58 30.02 -21.75
C LYS A 171 11.73 29.05 -22.58
N LYS A 172 12.00 27.73 -22.50
CA LYS A 172 11.24 26.66 -23.17
C LYS A 172 10.87 25.53 -22.15
N PRO A 173 9.93 25.75 -21.22
CA PRO A 173 9.59 24.74 -20.21
C PRO A 173 8.79 23.61 -20.83
N LYS A 174 9.22 22.34 -20.58
CA LYS A 174 8.54 21.14 -21.02
C LYS A 174 7.45 20.77 -20.01
N GLY A 175 6.16 20.81 -20.43
CA GLY A 175 5.02 20.42 -19.66
C GLY A 175 4.60 21.37 -18.51
N PHE A 176 3.40 21.11 -17.97
CA PHE A 176 2.73 21.96 -16.97
C PHE A 176 3.56 22.19 -15.70
N SER A 177 4.16 21.14 -15.14
CA SER A 177 4.93 21.23 -13.89
C SER A 177 6.16 22.11 -13.99
N GLN A 178 6.88 22.10 -15.14
CA GLN A 178 8.02 23.01 -15.39
C GLN A 178 7.55 24.45 -15.58
N LYS A 179 6.42 24.68 -16.29
CA LYS A 179 5.80 26.01 -16.44
C LYS A 179 5.48 26.60 -15.06
N GLN A 180 4.86 25.82 -14.16
CA GLN A 180 4.56 26.23 -12.79
C GLN A 180 5.84 26.53 -11.97
N TYR A 181 6.84 25.68 -12.06
CA TYR A 181 8.13 25.93 -11.41
C TYR A 181 8.78 27.22 -11.87
N CYS A 182 8.82 27.47 -13.17
CA CYS A 182 9.41 28.67 -13.73
C CYS A 182 8.64 29.93 -13.35
N LYS A 183 7.30 29.85 -13.30
CA LYS A 183 6.42 30.98 -12.92
C LYS A 183 6.54 31.36 -11.45
N TYR A 184 6.58 30.40 -10.54
CA TYR A 184 6.47 30.67 -9.09
C TYR A 184 7.78 30.54 -8.31
N SER A 185 8.63 29.57 -8.61
CA SER A 185 9.83 29.29 -7.79
C SER A 185 10.98 30.27 -8.08
N ARG A 186 11.12 30.80 -9.29
CA ARG A 186 12.10 31.85 -9.62
C ARG A 186 11.77 33.21 -9.01
N LYS A 187 10.47 33.54 -8.91
CA LYS A 187 10.04 34.80 -8.26
C LYS A 187 10.40 34.84 -6.76
N LYS A 188 10.28 33.70 -6.05
CA LYS A 188 10.70 33.60 -4.63
C LYS A 188 12.19 33.80 -4.43
N LYS A 189 13.07 33.29 -5.34
CA LYS A 189 14.51 33.50 -5.26
C LYS A 189 14.93 34.94 -5.54
N LYS A 190 14.29 35.62 -6.49
CA LYS A 190 14.56 37.07 -6.75
C LYS A 190 14.15 37.95 -5.57
N LYS A 191 12.99 37.67 -4.89
CA LYS A 191 12.58 38.39 -3.70
C LYS A 191 13.55 38.20 -2.52
N LYS A 192 14.10 36.99 -2.33
CA LYS A 192 15.06 36.71 -1.25
C LYS A 192 16.41 37.42 -1.48
N LYS A 193 16.90 37.45 -2.73
CA LYS A 193 18.14 38.16 -3.09
C LYS A 193 18.01 39.68 -2.97
N ARG A 194 16.85 40.26 -3.31
CA ARG A 194 16.55 41.69 -3.12
C ARG A 194 16.45 42.10 -1.65
N LYS A 195 16.02 41.21 -0.74
CA LYS A 195 16.00 41.49 0.71
C LYS A 195 17.38 41.43 1.33
N SER A 196 18.27 40.50 0.91
CA SER A 196 19.65 40.46 1.45
C SER A 196 20.53 41.62 0.99
N ASN A 197 20.29 42.18 -0.18
CA ASN A 197 21.03 43.34 -0.67
C ASN A 197 20.49 44.71 -0.18
N ARG A 198 19.49 44.71 0.72
CA ARG A 198 18.95 45.93 1.33
C ARG A 198 19.40 46.13 2.78
N PHE A 199 20.22 45.20 3.28
CA PHE A 199 20.77 45.20 4.66
C PHE A 199 22.30 45.10 4.68
N ASN A 200 22.98 45.44 3.56
CA ASN A 200 24.43 45.68 3.48
C ASN A 200 24.66 47.11 3.01
#